data_d416c915dac7e273c0222ceb4c3972f6
#
_entry.id   d416c915dac7e273c0222ceb4c3972f6
#
_cell.length_a   1.000
_cell.length_b   1.000
_cell.length_c   1.000
_cell.angle_alpha   90.00
_cell.angle_beta   90.00
_cell.angle_gamma   90.00
#
_symmetry.space_group_name_H-M   'P 1'
#
loop_
_entity.id
_entity.type
_entity.pdbx_description
1 polymer ?
#
loop_
_entity_poly.entity_id
_entity_poly.type
_entity_poly.pdbx_seq_one_letter_code
_entity_poly.pdbx_strand_id
1 'polypeptide(L)'
;MGRVRIMQDFVAHTPWQRLGHQLKLGLRSRAEADWLPHDDLFSNASLRARQIALKESLSAERHGDIFAALPGSAEAGAETYSMVREHLARYHAATAPAIPAQPDPHLHPLDAATRAIPEDLLLLEPRTTTPEAPPGENPEPQTLWHLCAGALAFPAHWVLAEKMGLPLAAIHEPVPHYGERLERPMDRFFNAMQIGPISARMNWSLQAGETYYAPHREDRTPLRASDVETRLFLRIENQTLRKLPQTGAILFTIRTHMVTFGYWRTTPGAVGELIDMFAEMSADSYAYKGIHLYEDALRDWHTALLAA
;
A
#
# COMPACT_ATOMS: atom_id res chain seq x y z
N MET A 1 -1.64 -25.27 -7.43
CA MET A 1 -2.52 -24.59 -8.41
C MET A 1 -2.74 -23.10 -8.12
N GLY A 2 -2.58 -22.59 -6.88
CA GLY A 2 -2.71 -21.16 -6.55
C GLY A 2 -1.61 -20.26 -7.10
N ARG A 3 -0.37 -20.74 -7.15
CA ARG A 3 0.83 -19.98 -7.62
C ARG A 3 0.69 -19.36 -9.01
N VAL A 4 0.14 -20.12 -9.96
CA VAL A 4 -0.01 -19.66 -11.36
C VAL A 4 -1.11 -18.60 -11.48
N ARG A 5 -2.11 -18.62 -10.63
CA ARG A 5 -3.28 -17.74 -10.74
C ARG A 5 -3.02 -16.30 -10.28
N ILE A 6 -2.25 -16.11 -9.21
CA ILE A 6 -1.87 -14.76 -8.73
C ILE A 6 -0.88 -14.11 -9.71
N MET A 7 0.10 -14.87 -10.21
CA MET A 7 1.03 -14.40 -11.24
C MET A 7 0.31 -14.09 -12.55
N GLN A 8 -0.60 -14.95 -13.01
CA GLN A 8 -1.39 -14.72 -14.22
C GLN A 8 -2.33 -13.52 -14.06
N ASP A 9 -2.96 -13.33 -12.90
CA ASP A 9 -3.80 -12.17 -12.64
C ASP A 9 -3.00 -10.86 -12.55
N PHE A 10 -1.75 -10.91 -12.15
CA PHE A 10 -0.89 -9.73 -12.01
C PHE A 10 -0.16 -9.39 -13.31
N VAL A 11 0.32 -10.40 -14.02
CA VAL A 11 1.02 -10.28 -15.32
C VAL A 11 0.03 -10.08 -16.46
N ALA A 12 -1.17 -10.66 -16.38
CA ALA A 12 -2.22 -10.46 -17.38
C ALA A 12 -2.89 -9.09 -17.31
N HIS A 13 -2.75 -8.37 -16.17
CA HIS A 13 -3.40 -7.07 -15.99
C HIS A 13 -2.42 -6.11 -15.32
N THR A 14 -1.81 -5.28 -16.12
CA THR A 14 -1.07 -4.12 -15.66
C THR A 14 -1.92 -3.30 -14.68
N PRO A 15 -1.34 -2.68 -13.63
CA PRO A 15 -2.13 -1.96 -12.63
C PRO A 15 -3.07 -0.91 -13.22
N TRP A 16 -2.65 -0.26 -14.31
CA TRP A 16 -3.46 0.76 -15.01
C TRP A 16 -4.64 0.17 -15.78
N GLN A 17 -4.53 -1.02 -16.36
CA GLN A 17 -5.65 -1.70 -17.03
C GLN A 17 -6.79 -2.01 -16.05
N ARG A 18 -6.45 -2.30 -14.79
CA ARG A 18 -7.45 -2.59 -13.76
C ARG A 18 -8.13 -1.35 -13.19
N LEU A 19 -7.36 -0.29 -12.96
CA LEU A 19 -7.82 0.90 -12.26
C LEU A 19 -8.25 1.99 -13.22
N GLY A 20 -7.71 1.99 -14.45
CA GLY A 20 -7.86 3.11 -15.38
C GLY A 20 -7.36 4.41 -14.77
N HIS A 21 -7.75 5.53 -15.35
CA HIS A 21 -7.43 6.88 -14.87
C HIS A 21 -8.37 7.40 -13.77
N GLN A 22 -9.45 6.66 -13.47
CA GLN A 22 -10.48 7.13 -12.54
C GLN A 22 -10.10 6.84 -11.08
N LEU A 23 -10.32 7.83 -10.23
CA LEU A 23 -10.22 7.68 -8.79
C LEU A 23 -11.39 6.82 -8.28
N LYS A 24 -11.13 5.55 -7.99
CA LYS A 24 -12.10 4.56 -7.50
C LYS A 24 -11.53 3.80 -6.31
N LEU A 25 -12.39 3.27 -5.45
CA LEU A 25 -11.96 2.35 -4.38
C LEU A 25 -11.27 1.12 -4.95
N GLY A 26 -11.74 0.60 -6.08
CA GLY A 26 -11.11 -0.51 -6.80
C GLY A 26 -10.99 -1.80 -6.00
N LEU A 27 -11.83 -1.97 -4.97
CA LEU A 27 -11.79 -3.10 -4.05
C LEU A 27 -12.30 -4.38 -4.69
N ARG A 28 -11.62 -5.49 -4.39
CA ARG A 28 -11.99 -6.85 -4.80
C ARG A 28 -11.85 -7.79 -3.61
N SER A 29 -12.60 -8.89 -3.62
CA SER A 29 -12.42 -9.94 -2.64
C SER A 29 -11.09 -10.67 -2.87
N ARG A 30 -10.41 -11.04 -1.78
CA ARG A 30 -9.20 -11.85 -1.79
C ARG A 30 -9.39 -13.09 -0.95
N ALA A 31 -8.88 -14.23 -1.42
CA ALA A 31 -8.91 -15.47 -0.64
C ALA A 31 -7.94 -15.37 0.55
N GLU A 32 -8.27 -16.07 1.65
CA GLU A 32 -7.42 -16.09 2.86
C GLU A 32 -5.99 -16.58 2.55
N ALA A 33 -5.83 -17.60 1.73
CA ALA A 33 -4.52 -18.12 1.35
C ALA A 33 -3.63 -17.12 0.61
N ASP A 34 -4.22 -16.10 0.01
CA ASP A 34 -3.55 -15.06 -0.78
C ASP A 34 -3.38 -13.74 0.00
N TRP A 35 -3.69 -13.71 1.29
CA TRP A 35 -3.64 -12.48 2.08
C TRP A 35 -2.23 -11.91 2.18
N LEU A 36 -1.26 -12.71 2.64
CA LEU A 36 0.15 -12.35 2.74
C LEU A 36 0.95 -13.25 1.80
N PRO A 37 1.03 -12.93 0.51
CA PRO A 37 1.71 -13.79 -0.45
C PRO A 37 3.20 -13.92 -0.13
N HIS A 38 3.65 -15.15 0.03
CA HIS A 38 5.06 -15.42 0.30
C HIS A 38 5.94 -15.33 -0.95
N ASP A 39 5.36 -15.68 -2.09
CA ASP A 39 6.06 -15.67 -3.37
C ASP A 39 6.06 -14.25 -3.96
N ASP A 40 7.19 -13.82 -4.48
CA ASP A 40 7.29 -12.56 -5.21
C ASP A 40 6.60 -12.67 -6.57
N LEU A 41 5.71 -11.73 -6.82
CA LEU A 41 4.98 -11.65 -8.09
C LEU A 41 5.91 -11.48 -9.30
N PHE A 42 7.13 -11.01 -9.07
CA PHE A 42 8.15 -10.71 -10.06
C PHE A 42 9.39 -11.62 -9.95
N SER A 43 9.21 -12.84 -9.43
CA SER A 43 10.12 -13.98 -9.53
C SER A 43 11.47 -13.90 -8.82
N ASN A 44 11.57 -13.27 -7.67
CA ASN A 44 12.82 -13.35 -6.94
C ASN A 44 12.60 -13.68 -5.46
N ALA A 45 12.81 -14.95 -5.07
CA ALA A 45 12.76 -15.39 -3.67
C ALA A 45 13.70 -14.56 -2.75
N SER A 46 14.72 -13.93 -3.34
CA SER A 46 15.61 -13.02 -2.64
C SER A 46 14.95 -11.67 -2.31
N LEU A 47 13.91 -11.23 -3.03
CA LEU A 47 13.29 -9.93 -2.81
C LEU A 47 12.63 -9.84 -1.43
N ARG A 48 11.92 -10.90 -1.02
CA ARG A 48 11.32 -10.95 0.32
C ARG A 48 12.38 -10.82 1.43
N ALA A 49 13.46 -11.59 1.32
CA ALA A 49 14.56 -11.52 2.28
C ALA A 49 15.24 -10.14 2.29
N ARG A 50 15.45 -9.54 1.12
CA ARG A 50 15.98 -8.18 0.98
C ARG A 50 15.07 -7.14 1.63
N GLN A 51 13.76 -7.23 1.44
CA GLN A 51 12.80 -6.30 2.04
C GLN A 51 12.75 -6.43 3.56
N ILE A 52 12.78 -7.66 4.09
CA ILE A 52 12.86 -7.89 5.55
C ILE A 52 14.17 -7.32 6.11
N ALA A 53 15.32 -7.60 5.50
CA ALA A 53 16.60 -7.05 5.91
C ALA A 53 16.62 -5.50 5.85
N LEU A 54 15.99 -4.92 4.84
CA LEU A 54 15.85 -3.46 4.75
C LEU A 54 14.98 -2.90 5.88
N LYS A 55 13.89 -3.58 6.25
CA LYS A 55 13.07 -3.21 7.42
C LYS A 55 13.87 -3.27 8.73
N GLU A 56 14.68 -4.29 8.89
CA GLU A 56 15.57 -4.41 10.06
C GLU A 56 16.56 -3.24 10.13
N SER A 57 17.20 -2.89 9.01
CA SER A 57 18.11 -1.75 8.92
C SER A 57 17.39 -0.43 9.25
N LEU A 58 16.23 -0.18 8.65
CA LEU A 58 15.42 1.01 8.90
C LEU A 58 14.96 1.06 10.37
N SER A 59 14.60 -0.09 10.96
CA SER A 59 14.24 -0.16 12.39
C SER A 59 15.40 0.16 13.30
N ALA A 60 16.63 -0.23 12.95
CA ALA A 60 17.82 0.08 13.72
C ALA A 60 18.22 1.57 13.60
N GLU A 61 18.04 2.17 12.43
CA GLU A 61 18.53 3.50 12.12
C GLU A 61 17.52 4.61 12.45
N ARG A 62 16.20 4.34 12.25
CA ARG A 62 15.13 5.34 12.30
C ARG A 62 13.77 4.78 12.75
N HIS A 63 13.76 3.97 13.79
CA HIS A 63 12.54 3.31 14.29
C HIS A 63 11.37 4.28 14.49
N GLY A 64 11.63 5.46 15.07
CA GLY A 64 10.59 6.48 15.31
C GLY A 64 9.97 7.09 14.04
N ASP A 65 10.64 6.96 12.88
CA ASP A 65 10.09 7.45 11.60
C ASP A 65 9.16 6.40 10.95
N ILE A 66 9.37 5.12 11.25
CA ILE A 66 8.67 4.00 10.59
C ILE A 66 7.67 3.28 11.48
N PHE A 67 7.70 3.54 12.79
CA PHE A 67 6.77 2.96 13.75
C PHE A 67 6.19 4.02 14.68
N ALA A 68 4.87 4.01 14.82
CA ALA A 68 4.16 4.80 15.82
C ALA A 68 2.87 4.08 16.28
N ALA A 69 2.52 4.22 17.55
CA ALA A 69 1.33 3.62 18.12
C ALA A 69 0.73 4.53 19.20
N LEU A 70 -0.57 4.71 19.17
CA LEU A 70 -1.32 5.43 20.21
C LEU A 70 -1.61 4.50 21.38
N PRO A 71 -1.78 5.03 22.59
CA PRO A 71 -2.25 4.25 23.76
C PRO A 71 -3.55 3.50 23.41
N GLY A 72 -3.62 2.22 23.80
CA GLY A 72 -4.78 1.37 23.56
C GLY A 72 -4.69 0.48 22.32
N SER A 73 -3.77 0.76 21.39
CA SER A 73 -3.64 -0.03 20.14
C SER A 73 -2.94 -1.41 20.31
N ALA A 74 -2.40 -1.69 21.51
CA ALA A 74 -1.62 -2.91 21.75
C ALA A 74 -2.43 -4.20 21.58
N GLU A 75 -3.72 -4.20 21.94
CA GLU A 75 -4.59 -5.37 21.78
C GLU A 75 -4.82 -5.71 20.30
N ALA A 76 -5.12 -4.70 19.47
CA ALA A 76 -5.25 -4.89 18.02
C ALA A 76 -3.90 -5.29 17.37
N GLY A 77 -2.79 -4.77 17.92
CA GLY A 77 -1.44 -5.21 17.53
C GLY A 77 -1.18 -6.68 17.85
N ALA A 78 -1.57 -7.16 19.04
CA ALA A 78 -1.41 -8.55 19.46
C ALA A 78 -2.30 -9.51 18.65
N GLU A 79 -3.52 -9.09 18.35
CA GLU A 79 -4.40 -9.83 17.45
C GLU A 79 -3.80 -9.94 16.05
N THR A 80 -3.28 -8.83 15.51
CA THR A 80 -2.59 -8.80 14.23
C THR A 80 -1.38 -9.74 14.21
N TYR A 81 -0.54 -9.71 15.25
CA TYR A 81 0.62 -10.60 15.38
C TYR A 81 0.20 -12.07 15.31
N SER A 82 -0.83 -12.45 16.08
CA SER A 82 -1.35 -13.82 16.09
C SER A 82 -1.86 -14.23 14.71
N MET A 83 -2.61 -13.36 14.03
CA MET A 83 -3.15 -13.63 12.70
C MET A 83 -2.04 -13.78 11.64
N VAL A 84 -1.01 -12.95 11.66
CA VAL A 84 0.15 -13.06 10.77
C VAL A 84 0.87 -14.39 11.01
N ARG A 85 1.14 -14.72 12.26
CA ARG A 85 1.79 -15.99 12.65
C ARG A 85 0.99 -17.21 12.18
N GLU A 86 -0.31 -17.23 12.43
CA GLU A 86 -1.20 -18.33 12.03
C GLU A 86 -1.30 -18.46 10.51
N HIS A 87 -1.39 -17.34 9.80
CA HIS A 87 -1.42 -17.33 8.35
C HIS A 87 -0.14 -17.93 7.76
N LEU A 88 1.04 -17.49 8.23
CA LEU A 88 2.31 -18.03 7.75
C LEU A 88 2.46 -19.52 8.08
N ALA A 89 2.10 -19.94 9.28
CA ALA A 89 2.13 -21.34 9.68
C ALA A 89 1.20 -22.22 8.83
N ARG A 90 0.03 -21.71 8.48
CA ARG A 90 -0.98 -22.47 7.71
C ARG A 90 -0.68 -22.55 6.22
N TYR A 91 -0.24 -21.45 5.62
CA TYR A 91 -0.15 -21.36 4.16
C TYR A 91 1.30 -21.35 3.63
N HIS A 92 2.27 -21.04 4.50
CA HIS A 92 3.67 -20.82 4.10
C HIS A 92 4.68 -21.57 4.98
N ALA A 93 4.25 -22.59 5.72
CA ALA A 93 5.10 -23.32 6.68
C ALA A 93 6.41 -23.88 6.09
N ALA A 94 6.42 -24.20 4.79
CA ALA A 94 7.61 -24.72 4.11
C ALA A 94 8.64 -23.65 3.72
N THR A 95 8.26 -22.39 3.69
CA THR A 95 9.04 -21.30 3.08
C THR A 95 9.19 -20.08 3.99
N ALA A 96 8.28 -19.86 4.94
CA ALA A 96 8.37 -18.79 5.91
C ALA A 96 9.09 -19.25 7.18
N PRO A 97 9.93 -18.40 7.80
CA PRO A 97 10.47 -18.69 9.12
C PRO A 97 9.35 -18.80 10.16
N ALA A 98 9.53 -19.66 11.16
CA ALA A 98 8.61 -19.76 12.27
C ALA A 98 8.64 -18.45 13.08
N ILE A 99 7.47 -17.90 13.33
CA ILE A 99 7.30 -16.72 14.21
C ILE A 99 7.06 -17.23 15.65
N PRO A 100 7.69 -16.66 16.69
CA PRO A 100 7.47 -17.02 18.08
C PRO A 100 5.97 -16.99 18.46
N ALA A 101 5.59 -17.80 19.45
CA ALA A 101 4.20 -17.84 19.91
C ALA A 101 3.75 -16.51 20.53
N GLN A 102 4.68 -15.78 21.14
CA GLN A 102 4.47 -14.44 21.69
C GLN A 102 5.43 -13.45 21.05
N PRO A 103 5.03 -12.19 20.85
CA PRO A 103 5.91 -11.15 20.38
C PRO A 103 6.99 -10.85 21.43
N ASP A 104 8.09 -10.25 21.01
CA ASP A 104 9.08 -9.70 21.93
C ASP A 104 8.40 -8.71 22.88
N PRO A 105 8.50 -8.89 24.21
CA PRO A 105 7.84 -8.02 25.19
C PRO A 105 8.35 -6.56 25.19
N HIS A 106 9.49 -6.32 24.57
CA HIS A 106 10.06 -4.96 24.41
C HIS A 106 9.55 -4.23 23.16
N LEU A 107 8.81 -4.93 22.29
CA LEU A 107 8.24 -4.35 21.08
C LEU A 107 6.71 -4.24 21.21
N HIS A 108 6.17 -3.23 20.56
CA HIS A 108 4.72 -3.24 20.29
C HIS A 108 4.39 -4.45 19.39
N PRO A 109 3.32 -5.21 19.63
CA PRO A 109 3.04 -6.44 18.88
C PRO A 109 2.91 -6.22 17.37
N LEU A 110 2.40 -5.05 16.93
CA LEU A 110 2.33 -4.69 15.52
C LEU A 110 3.74 -4.53 14.89
N ASP A 111 4.68 -3.94 15.63
CA ASP A 111 6.08 -3.82 15.19
C ASP A 111 6.71 -5.21 15.06
N ALA A 112 6.51 -6.07 16.06
CA ALA A 112 6.98 -7.46 15.99
C ALA A 112 6.41 -8.22 14.79
N ALA A 113 5.12 -8.01 14.46
CA ALA A 113 4.48 -8.64 13.32
C ALA A 113 5.10 -8.20 11.98
N THR A 114 5.33 -6.89 11.80
CA THR A 114 5.85 -6.35 10.54
C THR A 114 7.28 -6.78 10.25
N ARG A 115 8.08 -7.08 11.27
CA ARG A 115 9.47 -7.56 11.10
C ARG A 115 9.56 -8.95 10.48
N ALA A 116 8.49 -9.73 10.54
CA ALA A 116 8.44 -11.08 9.98
C ALA A 116 8.00 -11.14 8.52
N ILE A 117 7.46 -10.05 8.00
CA ILE A 117 6.84 -9.98 6.68
C ILE A 117 7.28 -8.71 5.92
N PRO A 118 7.25 -8.74 4.58
CA PRO A 118 7.57 -7.55 3.78
C PRO A 118 6.48 -6.47 3.81
N GLU A 119 5.25 -6.84 4.14
CA GLU A 119 4.12 -5.92 4.19
C GLU A 119 4.28 -4.89 5.32
N ASP A 120 3.94 -3.64 5.03
CA ASP A 120 3.69 -2.63 6.06
C ASP A 120 2.29 -2.83 6.64
N LEU A 121 2.13 -2.53 7.92
CA LEU A 121 0.91 -2.78 8.69
C LEU A 121 0.42 -1.50 9.34
N LEU A 122 -0.86 -1.20 9.15
CA LEU A 122 -1.53 -0.05 9.76
C LEU A 122 -2.84 -0.50 10.40
N LEU A 123 -3.14 0.04 11.57
CA LEU A 123 -4.35 -0.25 12.32
C LEU A 123 -5.23 1.00 12.41
N LEU A 124 -6.50 0.81 12.11
CA LEU A 124 -7.51 1.85 12.24
C LEU A 124 -8.58 1.42 13.24
N GLU A 125 -8.94 2.36 14.10
CA GLU A 125 -9.99 2.18 15.13
C GLU A 125 -11.16 3.12 14.89
N PRO A 126 -12.40 2.69 15.15
CA PRO A 126 -13.55 3.54 15.04
C PRO A 126 -13.61 4.50 16.24
N ARG A 127 -13.90 5.77 15.98
CA ARG A 127 -14.23 6.77 16.99
C ARG A 127 -15.54 7.43 16.63
N THR A 128 -16.49 7.39 17.55
CA THR A 128 -17.78 8.05 17.39
C THR A 128 -17.68 9.48 17.92
N THR A 129 -17.94 10.43 17.06
CA THR A 129 -17.97 11.86 17.37
C THR A 129 -19.30 12.45 16.96
N THR A 130 -19.78 13.42 17.71
CA THR A 130 -20.91 14.25 17.30
C THR A 130 -20.35 15.52 16.70
N PRO A 131 -20.61 15.82 15.41
CA PRO A 131 -20.14 17.05 14.79
C PRO A 131 -20.64 18.29 15.55
N GLU A 132 -19.84 19.35 15.58
CA GLU A 132 -20.33 20.65 16.03
C GLU A 132 -21.39 21.17 15.07
N ALA A 133 -22.51 21.67 15.63
CA ALA A 133 -23.60 22.21 14.83
C ALA A 133 -24.04 23.58 15.37
N PRO A 134 -24.63 24.42 14.52
CA PRO A 134 -25.23 25.67 14.94
C PRO A 134 -26.29 25.46 16.04
N PRO A 135 -26.58 26.46 16.88
CA PRO A 135 -27.63 26.38 17.89
C PRO A 135 -28.97 25.98 17.28
N GLY A 136 -29.55 24.90 17.79
CA GLY A 136 -30.85 24.37 17.36
C GLY A 136 -30.74 23.18 16.38
N GLU A 137 -29.57 22.83 15.91
CA GLU A 137 -29.32 21.59 15.16
C GLU A 137 -28.79 20.51 16.09
N ASN A 138 -29.28 19.28 15.91
CA ASN A 138 -28.78 18.09 16.62
C ASN A 138 -28.18 17.14 15.58
N PRO A 139 -26.87 17.26 15.28
CA PRO A 139 -26.23 16.39 14.33
C PRO A 139 -26.16 14.95 14.88
N GLU A 140 -26.39 13.99 14.00
CA GLU A 140 -26.26 12.58 14.33
C GLU A 140 -24.79 12.22 14.59
N PRO A 141 -24.51 11.36 15.59
CA PRO A 141 -23.17 10.85 15.83
C PRO A 141 -22.63 10.15 14.59
N GLN A 142 -21.37 10.42 14.25
CA GLN A 142 -20.66 9.82 13.15
C GLN A 142 -19.53 8.93 13.65
N THR A 143 -19.40 7.74 13.07
CA THR A 143 -18.24 6.86 13.31
C THR A 143 -17.20 7.09 12.23
N LEU A 144 -16.06 7.63 12.62
CA LEU A 144 -14.90 7.85 11.77
C LEU A 144 -13.77 6.89 12.15
N TRP A 145 -13.00 6.46 11.16
CA TRP A 145 -11.91 5.52 11.36
C TRP A 145 -10.58 6.27 11.42
N HIS A 146 -9.88 6.12 12.55
CA HIS A 146 -8.66 6.84 12.87
C HIS A 146 -7.45 5.91 12.87
N LEU A 147 -6.31 6.37 12.35
CA LEU A 147 -5.05 5.63 12.41
C LEU A 147 -4.55 5.59 13.86
N CYS A 148 -4.53 4.40 14.48
CA CYS A 148 -4.13 4.21 15.88
C CYS A 148 -2.75 3.58 16.03
N ALA A 149 -2.27 2.80 15.05
CA ALA A 149 -0.90 2.31 15.03
C ALA A 149 -0.45 2.08 13.59
N GLY A 150 0.84 2.24 13.35
CA GLY A 150 1.46 2.01 12.04
C GLY A 150 2.89 1.51 12.16
N ALA A 151 3.21 0.49 11.36
CA ALA A 151 4.55 0.03 11.07
C ALA A 151 4.75 0.18 9.56
N LEU A 152 5.31 1.33 9.14
CA LEU A 152 5.41 1.79 7.76
C LEU A 152 6.87 2.02 7.38
N ALA A 153 7.54 0.97 6.95
CA ALA A 153 8.93 1.03 6.52
C ALA A 153 9.10 1.50 5.07
N PHE A 154 8.05 1.32 4.25
CA PHE A 154 8.08 1.65 2.82
C PHE A 154 7.04 2.72 2.45
N PRO A 155 7.13 3.92 3.03
CA PRO A 155 6.21 5.01 2.71
C PRO A 155 6.39 5.49 1.27
N ALA A 156 5.28 5.93 0.65
CA ALA A 156 5.27 6.61 -0.63
C ALA A 156 4.72 8.02 -0.46
N HIS A 157 5.59 8.96 -0.18
CA HIS A 157 5.29 10.39 -0.07
C HIS A 157 4.30 10.75 1.06
N TRP A 158 4.41 10.08 2.20
CA TRP A 158 3.74 10.47 3.41
C TRP A 158 4.52 10.05 4.68
N VAL A 159 4.39 10.85 5.73
CA VAL A 159 5.09 10.68 6.99
C VAL A 159 4.12 10.07 8.01
N LEU A 160 4.48 8.94 8.60
CA LEU A 160 3.62 8.22 9.54
C LEU A 160 3.21 9.09 10.74
N ALA A 161 4.16 9.77 11.35
CA ALA A 161 3.92 10.59 12.55
C ALA A 161 2.88 11.70 12.31
N GLU A 162 2.83 12.28 11.10
CA GLU A 162 1.86 13.32 10.74
C GLU A 162 0.44 12.79 10.58
N LYS A 163 0.28 11.48 10.41
CA LYS A 163 -1.02 10.84 10.17
C LYS A 163 -1.59 10.13 11.40
N MET A 164 -0.79 9.96 12.44
CA MET A 164 -1.23 9.29 13.66
C MET A 164 -2.38 10.04 14.32
N GLY A 165 -3.42 9.28 14.66
CA GLY A 165 -4.64 9.79 15.29
C GLY A 165 -5.61 10.52 14.35
N LEU A 166 -5.24 10.74 13.08
CA LEU A 166 -6.12 11.40 12.13
C LEU A 166 -7.19 10.45 11.56
N PRO A 167 -8.38 10.98 11.23
CA PRO A 167 -9.39 10.23 10.50
C PRO A 167 -9.00 10.04 9.03
N LEU A 168 -9.60 9.05 8.37
CA LEU A 168 -9.31 8.71 6.96
C LEU A 168 -9.38 9.91 6.03
N ALA A 169 -10.36 10.79 6.21
CA ALA A 169 -10.51 11.99 5.39
C ALA A 169 -9.28 12.91 5.48
N ALA A 170 -8.78 13.17 6.70
CA ALA A 170 -7.60 14.00 6.91
C ALA A 170 -6.29 13.32 6.44
N ILE A 171 -6.21 11.99 6.54
CA ILE A 171 -5.08 11.23 5.99
C ILE A 171 -4.99 11.39 4.46
N HIS A 172 -6.14 11.38 3.78
CA HIS A 172 -6.25 11.42 2.32
C HIS A 172 -6.49 12.83 1.75
N GLU A 173 -6.47 13.87 2.58
CA GLU A 173 -6.64 15.26 2.12
C GLU A 173 -5.74 15.63 0.93
N PRO A 174 -4.47 15.18 0.85
CA PRO A 174 -3.63 15.46 -0.31
C PRO A 174 -4.05 14.77 -1.62
N VAL A 175 -4.99 13.81 -1.57
CA VAL A 175 -5.47 13.11 -2.77
C VAL A 175 -6.50 13.98 -3.48
N PRO A 176 -6.29 14.35 -4.75
CA PRO A 176 -7.22 15.19 -5.49
C PRO A 176 -8.64 14.63 -5.50
N HIS A 177 -9.63 15.49 -5.24
CA HIS A 177 -11.06 15.15 -5.24
C HIS A 177 -11.46 14.03 -4.23
N TYR A 178 -10.64 13.76 -3.21
CA TYR A 178 -10.97 12.74 -2.22
C TYR A 178 -12.30 13.05 -1.50
N GLY A 179 -12.45 14.24 -0.95
CA GLY A 179 -13.66 14.65 -0.23
C GLY A 179 -14.94 14.56 -1.08
N GLU A 180 -14.85 14.94 -2.36
CA GLU A 180 -16.00 14.94 -3.26
C GLU A 180 -16.40 13.52 -3.71
N ARG A 181 -15.41 12.65 -3.97
CA ARG A 181 -15.62 11.36 -4.68
C ARG A 181 -15.46 10.13 -3.83
N LEU A 182 -14.56 10.15 -2.84
CA LEU A 182 -14.15 8.95 -2.11
C LEU A 182 -14.52 8.96 -0.62
N GLU A 183 -14.61 10.10 0.04
CA GLU A 183 -14.84 10.18 1.48
C GLU A 183 -16.07 9.40 1.92
N ARG A 184 -17.25 9.77 1.43
CA ARG A 184 -18.50 9.07 1.78
C ARG A 184 -18.55 7.59 1.37
N PRO A 185 -18.09 7.20 0.17
CA PRO A 185 -17.95 5.79 -0.20
C PRO A 185 -16.98 5.02 0.72
N MET A 186 -15.87 5.65 1.14
CA MET A 186 -14.88 5.05 2.03
C MET A 186 -15.46 4.83 3.41
N ASP A 187 -16.07 5.86 4.02
CA ASP A 187 -16.69 5.76 5.34
C ASP A 187 -17.79 4.68 5.37
N ARG A 188 -18.64 4.64 4.35
CA ARG A 188 -19.65 3.58 4.23
C ARG A 188 -19.02 2.20 4.10
N PHE A 189 -17.95 2.07 3.34
CA PHE A 189 -17.26 0.80 3.18
C PHE A 189 -16.66 0.34 4.52
N PHE A 190 -15.93 1.20 5.24
CA PHE A 190 -15.30 0.88 6.50
C PHE A 190 -16.34 0.51 7.58
N ASN A 191 -17.43 1.29 7.68
CA ASN A 191 -18.51 1.01 8.61
C ASN A 191 -19.28 -0.29 8.30
N ALA A 192 -19.31 -0.71 7.02
CA ALA A 192 -19.97 -1.94 6.58
C ALA A 192 -19.06 -3.18 6.60
N MET A 193 -17.76 -3.03 6.88
CA MET A 193 -16.82 -4.16 6.86
C MET A 193 -17.21 -5.25 7.84
N GLN A 194 -17.24 -6.48 7.34
CA GLN A 194 -17.53 -7.68 8.13
C GLN A 194 -16.24 -8.42 8.51
N ILE A 195 -16.30 -9.18 9.60
CA ILE A 195 -15.25 -10.11 10.00
C ILE A 195 -15.21 -11.27 8.99
N GLY A 196 -14.03 -11.66 8.56
CA GLY A 196 -13.77 -12.77 7.65
C GLY A 196 -13.37 -12.33 6.24
N PRO A 197 -14.18 -11.58 5.48
CA PRO A 197 -13.79 -11.14 4.14
C PRO A 197 -12.54 -10.26 4.12
N ILE A 198 -11.69 -10.48 3.12
CA ILE A 198 -10.53 -9.64 2.82
C ILE A 198 -10.82 -8.86 1.56
N SER A 199 -10.71 -7.55 1.64
CA SER A 199 -10.80 -6.64 0.51
C SER A 199 -9.40 -6.26 0.05
N ALA A 200 -9.14 -6.34 -1.24
CA ALA A 200 -7.83 -6.02 -1.82
C ALA A 200 -7.97 -4.98 -2.93
N ARG A 201 -6.94 -4.13 -3.06
CA ARG A 201 -6.79 -3.18 -4.16
C ARG A 201 -5.32 -3.02 -4.52
N MET A 202 -5.05 -2.37 -5.63
CA MET A 202 -3.70 -1.96 -6.01
C MET A 202 -3.64 -0.44 -6.15
N ASN A 203 -2.51 0.13 -5.77
CA ASN A 203 -2.11 1.48 -6.11
C ASN A 203 -0.80 1.44 -6.88
N TRP A 204 -0.49 2.48 -7.64
CA TRP A 204 0.77 2.59 -8.36
C TRP A 204 1.23 4.04 -8.49
N SER A 205 2.53 4.23 -8.64
CA SER A 205 3.16 5.51 -8.96
C SER A 205 4.45 5.30 -9.75
N LEU A 206 4.96 6.35 -10.40
CA LEU A 206 6.27 6.36 -11.01
C LEU A 206 7.31 6.88 -10.02
N GLN A 207 8.49 6.27 -10.01
CA GLN A 207 9.58 6.66 -9.13
C GLN A 207 10.93 6.46 -9.83
N ALA A 208 11.80 7.46 -9.73
CA ALA A 208 13.19 7.33 -10.16
C ALA A 208 14.01 6.67 -9.03
N GLY A 209 14.72 5.58 -9.37
CA GLY A 209 15.53 4.81 -8.41
C GLY A 209 14.74 3.79 -7.58
N GLU A 210 15.43 2.75 -7.12
CA GLU A 210 14.86 1.67 -6.29
C GLU A 210 14.91 2.06 -4.81
N THR A 211 14.15 3.08 -4.42
CA THR A 211 14.08 3.54 -3.02
C THR A 211 12.75 3.15 -2.39
N TYR A 212 12.76 2.22 -1.43
CA TYR A 212 11.55 1.80 -0.71
C TYR A 212 11.11 2.82 0.33
N TYR A 213 12.04 3.37 1.11
CA TYR A 213 11.75 4.42 2.09
C TYR A 213 11.77 5.79 1.39
N ALA A 214 10.60 6.31 1.06
CA ALA A 214 10.42 7.57 0.35
C ALA A 214 9.29 8.42 0.98
N PRO A 215 9.46 8.92 2.23
CA PRO A 215 8.39 9.64 2.94
C PRO A 215 8.11 11.02 2.34
N HIS A 216 9.07 11.64 1.67
CA HIS A 216 8.96 12.98 1.09
C HIS A 216 9.03 12.95 -0.43
N ARG A 217 8.46 13.98 -1.07
CA ARG A 217 8.56 14.20 -2.52
C ARG A 217 9.82 15.02 -2.84
N GLU A 218 10.95 14.55 -2.39
CA GLU A 218 12.19 15.27 -2.57
C GLU A 218 12.69 15.25 -4.02
N ASP A 219 13.64 16.16 -4.29
CA ASP A 219 14.29 16.49 -5.56
C ASP A 219 14.37 15.33 -6.55
N ARG A 220 13.39 15.31 -7.43
CA ARG A 220 13.28 14.30 -8.47
C ARG A 220 14.22 14.71 -9.59
N THR A 221 15.31 13.99 -9.72
CA THR A 221 16.23 14.18 -10.82
C THR A 221 15.52 13.85 -12.14
N PRO A 222 15.46 14.77 -13.09
CA PRO A 222 14.93 14.48 -14.41
C PRO A 222 15.64 13.28 -15.02
N LEU A 223 14.88 12.37 -15.60
CA LEU A 223 15.42 11.22 -16.30
C LEU A 223 15.58 11.55 -17.79
N ARG A 224 16.58 10.93 -18.42
CA ARG A 224 16.72 10.86 -19.87
C ARG A 224 16.10 9.57 -20.38
N ALA A 225 15.76 9.50 -21.65
CA ALA A 225 15.25 8.27 -22.27
C ALA A 225 16.18 7.06 -22.04
N SER A 226 17.51 7.27 -22.07
CA SER A 226 18.50 6.23 -21.78
C SER A 226 18.45 5.65 -20.34
N ASP A 227 17.88 6.39 -19.40
CA ASP A 227 17.79 5.99 -17.99
C ASP A 227 16.51 5.19 -17.68
N VAL A 228 15.49 5.30 -18.53
CA VAL A 228 14.14 4.76 -18.27
C VAL A 228 14.16 3.27 -17.98
N GLU A 229 14.85 2.50 -18.80
CA GLU A 229 14.86 1.02 -18.70
C GLU A 229 15.34 0.51 -17.34
N THR A 230 16.32 1.20 -16.73
CA THR A 230 17.00 0.73 -15.52
C THR A 230 16.75 1.59 -14.29
N ARG A 231 16.34 2.85 -14.46
CA ARG A 231 16.22 3.82 -13.37
C ARG A 231 14.80 4.34 -13.14
N LEU A 232 13.88 4.16 -14.09
CA LEU A 232 12.47 4.42 -13.85
C LEU A 232 11.78 3.13 -13.36
N PHE A 233 11.11 3.25 -12.24
CA PHE A 233 10.37 2.16 -11.61
C PHE A 233 8.87 2.46 -11.60
N LEU A 234 8.08 1.43 -11.85
CA LEU A 234 6.70 1.40 -11.42
C LEU A 234 6.68 0.87 -9.99
N ARG A 235 6.32 1.73 -9.06
CA ARG A 235 6.05 1.36 -7.68
C ARG A 235 4.61 0.89 -7.58
N ILE A 236 4.41 -0.35 -7.18
CA ILE A 236 3.11 -0.98 -7.07
C ILE A 236 2.87 -1.35 -5.61
N GLU A 237 1.72 -0.99 -5.09
CA GLU A 237 1.30 -1.33 -3.74
C GLU A 237 0.09 -2.27 -3.81
N ASN A 238 0.29 -3.53 -3.43
CA ASN A 238 -0.80 -4.45 -3.14
C ASN A 238 -1.31 -4.16 -1.75
N GLN A 239 -2.53 -3.69 -1.66
CA GLN A 239 -3.16 -3.26 -0.42
C GLN A 239 -4.28 -4.22 -0.05
N THR A 240 -4.36 -4.61 1.23
CA THR A 240 -5.50 -5.37 1.74
C THR A 240 -6.10 -4.71 2.97
N LEU A 241 -7.40 -4.91 3.15
CA LEU A 241 -8.18 -4.44 4.29
C LEU A 241 -8.95 -5.64 4.86
N ARG A 242 -8.86 -5.81 6.18
CA ARG A 242 -9.66 -6.81 6.90
C ARG A 242 -10.03 -6.33 8.29
N LYS A 243 -11.23 -6.68 8.74
CA LYS A 243 -11.68 -6.39 10.09
C LYS A 243 -11.18 -7.49 11.04
N LEU A 244 -10.55 -7.06 12.13
CA LEU A 244 -10.06 -7.95 13.18
C LEU A 244 -11.22 -8.53 13.98
N PRO A 245 -11.26 -9.85 14.22
CA PRO A 245 -12.41 -10.51 14.82
C PRO A 245 -12.61 -10.22 16.32
N GLN A 246 -11.56 -9.89 17.07
CA GLN A 246 -11.65 -9.65 18.52
C GLN A 246 -11.81 -8.17 18.85
N THR A 247 -10.92 -7.34 18.33
CA THR A 247 -10.90 -5.91 18.63
C THR A 247 -11.84 -5.09 17.75
N GLY A 248 -12.22 -5.62 16.57
CA GLY A 248 -13.00 -4.88 15.58
C GLY A 248 -12.23 -3.80 14.84
N ALA A 249 -10.95 -3.60 15.14
CA ALA A 249 -10.08 -2.71 14.39
C ALA A 249 -9.95 -3.17 12.93
N ILE A 250 -9.61 -2.26 12.03
CA ILE A 250 -9.32 -2.60 10.63
C ILE A 250 -7.81 -2.63 10.44
N LEU A 251 -7.31 -3.79 10.00
CA LEU A 251 -5.93 -3.95 9.57
C LEU A 251 -5.83 -3.62 8.08
N PHE A 252 -4.97 -2.70 7.75
CA PHE A 252 -4.55 -2.36 6.40
C PHE A 252 -3.12 -2.84 6.19
N THR A 253 -2.90 -3.66 5.16
CA THR A 253 -1.57 -4.17 4.80
C THR A 253 -1.14 -3.61 3.45
N ILE A 254 0.15 -3.31 3.29
CA ILE A 254 0.72 -2.77 2.06
C ILE A 254 1.94 -3.58 1.66
N ARG A 255 1.84 -4.31 0.54
CA ARG A 255 2.99 -4.97 -0.10
C ARG A 255 3.51 -4.09 -1.23
N THR A 256 4.72 -3.55 -1.08
CA THR A 256 5.35 -2.70 -2.08
C THR A 256 6.25 -3.50 -3.02
N HIS A 257 6.06 -3.31 -4.33
CA HIS A 257 6.92 -3.84 -5.39
C HIS A 257 7.52 -2.69 -6.19
N MET A 258 8.80 -2.79 -6.51
CA MET A 258 9.51 -1.86 -7.39
C MET A 258 9.87 -2.59 -8.68
N VAL A 259 9.28 -2.22 -9.81
CA VAL A 259 9.43 -2.92 -11.09
C VAL A 259 9.99 -1.97 -12.13
N THR A 260 11.15 -2.30 -12.70
CA THR A 260 11.80 -1.48 -13.73
C THR A 260 11.00 -1.45 -15.03
N PHE A 261 11.16 -0.41 -15.82
CA PHE A 261 10.58 -0.36 -17.16
C PHE A 261 11.22 -1.38 -18.12
N GLY A 262 12.44 -1.83 -17.83
CA GLY A 262 13.04 -2.95 -18.52
C GLY A 262 12.22 -4.26 -18.41
N TYR A 263 11.54 -4.48 -17.29
CA TYR A 263 10.59 -5.59 -17.15
C TYR A 263 9.34 -5.36 -18.02
N TRP A 264 8.76 -4.18 -18.01
CA TRP A 264 7.53 -3.87 -18.76
C TRP A 264 7.76 -3.87 -20.27
N ARG A 265 9.00 -3.65 -20.73
CA ARG A 265 9.39 -3.81 -22.13
C ARG A 265 9.02 -5.18 -22.69
N THR A 266 9.08 -6.23 -21.84
CA THR A 266 8.77 -7.60 -22.24
C THR A 266 7.26 -7.92 -22.30
N THR A 267 6.42 -6.98 -21.86
CA THR A 267 4.95 -7.12 -21.86
C THR A 267 4.40 -6.32 -23.04
N PRO A 268 3.95 -6.98 -24.12
CA PRO A 268 3.48 -6.28 -25.32
C PRO A 268 2.37 -5.26 -25.00
N GLY A 269 2.52 -4.05 -25.54
CA GLY A 269 1.55 -2.97 -25.40
C GLY A 269 1.51 -2.25 -24.05
N ALA A 270 2.08 -2.85 -22.98
CA ALA A 270 1.93 -2.33 -21.61
C ALA A 270 2.38 -0.86 -21.46
N VAL A 271 3.52 -0.51 -22.00
CA VAL A 271 4.07 0.85 -21.91
C VAL A 271 3.25 1.85 -22.72
N GLY A 272 2.83 1.46 -23.93
CA GLY A 272 1.96 2.29 -24.78
C GLY A 272 0.64 2.60 -24.10
N GLU A 273 -0.04 1.58 -23.57
CA GLU A 273 -1.29 1.74 -22.80
C GLU A 273 -1.14 2.65 -21.58
N LEU A 274 0.00 2.57 -20.87
CA LEU A 274 0.29 3.46 -19.76
C LEU A 274 0.41 4.92 -20.22
N ILE A 275 1.13 5.14 -21.33
CA ILE A 275 1.32 6.47 -21.92
C ILE A 275 -0.01 7.05 -22.42
N ASP A 276 -0.84 6.23 -23.06
CA ASP A 276 -2.15 6.64 -23.54
C ASP A 276 -3.07 7.04 -22.39
N MET A 277 -3.01 6.29 -21.28
CA MET A 277 -3.79 6.61 -20.08
C MET A 277 -3.41 7.96 -19.47
N PHE A 278 -2.16 8.42 -19.60
CA PHE A 278 -1.77 9.75 -19.09
C PHE A 278 -2.59 10.86 -19.71
N ALA A 279 -2.93 10.75 -20.98
CA ALA A 279 -3.75 11.74 -21.71
C ALA A 279 -5.20 11.79 -21.22
N GLU A 280 -5.68 10.73 -20.55
CA GLU A 280 -7.05 10.65 -20.00
C GLU A 280 -7.14 11.11 -18.55
N MET A 281 -6.00 11.36 -17.89
CA MET A 281 -5.98 11.78 -16.48
C MET A 281 -6.38 13.25 -16.31
N SER A 282 -7.06 13.56 -15.20
CA SER A 282 -7.24 14.96 -14.79
C SER A 282 -5.88 15.61 -14.48
N ALA A 283 -5.75 16.91 -14.72
CA ALA A 283 -4.52 17.65 -14.45
C ALA A 283 -4.05 17.47 -12.99
N ASP A 284 -4.98 17.48 -12.04
CA ASP A 284 -4.67 17.30 -10.62
C ASP A 284 -4.13 15.90 -10.31
N SER A 285 -4.76 14.86 -10.86
CA SER A 285 -4.29 13.47 -10.68
C SER A 285 -2.94 13.23 -11.36
N TYR A 286 -2.72 13.81 -12.52
CA TYR A 286 -1.48 13.77 -13.26
C TYR A 286 -0.33 14.42 -12.46
N ALA A 287 -0.56 15.62 -11.93
CA ALA A 287 0.38 16.33 -11.08
C ALA A 287 0.63 15.60 -9.75
N TYR A 288 -0.44 15.12 -9.10
CA TYR A 288 -0.35 14.36 -7.85
C TYR A 288 0.51 13.10 -7.99
N LYS A 289 0.35 12.35 -9.07
CA LYS A 289 1.18 11.17 -9.35
C LYS A 289 2.59 11.51 -9.84
N GLY A 290 2.88 12.78 -10.12
CA GLY A 290 4.19 13.26 -10.57
C GLY A 290 4.57 12.77 -11.96
N ILE A 291 3.60 12.48 -12.83
CA ILE A 291 3.81 11.92 -14.16
C ILE A 291 4.59 12.88 -15.04
N HIS A 292 4.33 14.18 -14.92
CA HIS A 292 5.02 15.25 -15.65
C HIS A 292 6.55 15.22 -15.51
N LEU A 293 7.08 14.54 -14.49
CA LEU A 293 8.52 14.44 -14.24
C LEU A 293 9.22 13.39 -15.11
N TYR A 294 8.44 12.46 -15.66
CA TYR A 294 8.98 11.28 -16.33
C TYR A 294 8.37 11.02 -17.71
N GLU A 295 7.25 11.66 -18.04
CA GLU A 295 6.50 11.34 -19.26
C GLU A 295 7.32 11.53 -20.53
N ASP A 296 8.03 12.67 -20.67
CA ASP A 296 8.83 12.95 -21.87
C ASP A 296 9.91 11.88 -22.06
N ALA A 297 10.67 11.57 -21.02
CA ALA A 297 11.69 10.53 -21.06
C ALA A 297 11.10 9.14 -21.39
N LEU A 298 9.92 8.84 -20.85
CA LEU A 298 9.23 7.57 -21.10
C LEU A 298 8.73 7.47 -22.54
N ARG A 299 8.17 8.55 -23.10
CA ARG A 299 7.71 8.62 -24.49
C ARG A 299 8.87 8.48 -25.48
N ASP A 300 9.97 9.19 -25.24
CA ASP A 300 11.17 9.12 -26.08
C ASP A 300 11.77 7.71 -26.07
N TRP A 301 11.89 7.10 -24.89
CA TRP A 301 12.37 5.74 -24.76
C TRP A 301 11.46 4.73 -25.48
N HIS A 302 10.14 4.84 -25.28
CA HIS A 302 9.16 3.96 -25.93
C HIS A 302 9.19 4.10 -27.45
N THR A 303 9.30 5.32 -27.97
CA THR A 303 9.42 5.60 -29.41
C THR A 303 10.68 4.96 -29.99
N ALA A 304 11.81 5.12 -29.32
CA ALA A 304 13.07 4.49 -29.73
C ALA A 304 12.98 2.95 -29.73
N LEU A 305 12.24 2.38 -28.78
CA LEU A 305 12.04 0.94 -28.66
C LEU A 305 11.20 0.37 -29.82
N LEU A 306 10.20 1.13 -30.30
CA LEU A 306 9.36 0.72 -31.42
C LEU A 306 10.06 0.85 -32.76
N ALA A 307 11.13 1.65 -32.84
CA ALA A 307 11.92 1.85 -34.06
C ALA A 307 13.09 0.86 -34.22
N ALA A 308 13.40 0.07 -33.17
CA ALA A 308 14.52 -0.88 -33.14
C ALA A 308 14.08 -2.30 -33.50
#